data_af869c69de6ddbf34dbdb5552f286889
#
_entry.id   af869c69de6ddbf34dbdb5552f286889
#
_cell.length_a   1.000
_cell.length_b   1.000
_cell.length_c   1.000
_cell.angle_alpha   90.00
_cell.angle_beta   90.00
_cell.angle_gamma   90.00
#
_symmetry.space_group_name_H-M   'P 1'
#
loop_
_entity.id
_entity.type
_entity.pdbx_description
1 polymer ?
#
loop_
_entity_poly.entity_id
_entity_poly.type
_entity_poly.pdbx_seq_one_letter_code
_entity_poly.pdbx_strand_id
1 'polypeptide(L)'
;MYDGEKVLVDLRCDNSLMKTIVDRFGEDVTTLAYDMTSFRVRTEVAASSTFFGWVFGFGGKVQILGPEKVKEEYRQMLVQANTELGKNCY
;
A
#
# COMPACT_ATOMS: atom_id res chain seq x y z
N MET A 1 -11.29 2.72 -18.54
CA MET A 1 -10.90 3.33 -18.29
C MET A 1 -9.71 3.37 -17.74
N TYR A 2 -9.25 3.97 -17.30
CA TYR A 2 -8.07 4.16 -17.06
C TYR A 2 -7.80 4.40 -15.74
N ASP A 3 -6.79 3.88 -15.32
CA ASP A 3 -6.57 3.82 -14.06
C ASP A 3 -5.85 4.86 -13.58
N GLY A 4 -5.59 5.77 -14.16
CA GLY A 4 -4.89 6.83 -13.67
C GLY A 4 -3.45 6.79 -13.86
N GLU A 5 -2.77 7.81 -13.42
CA GLU A 5 -1.38 7.97 -13.54
C GLU A 5 -0.67 7.19 -12.51
N LYS A 6 0.54 6.81 -12.84
CA LYS A 6 1.41 6.20 -11.85
C LYS A 6 1.99 7.27 -10.96
N VAL A 7 2.08 6.99 -9.68
CA VAL A 7 2.69 7.90 -8.73
C VAL A 7 3.76 7.14 -7.96
N LEU A 8 4.78 7.85 -7.55
CA LEU A 8 5.85 7.27 -6.75
C LEU A 8 5.37 7.18 -5.32
N VAL A 9 5.37 5.99 -4.76
CA VAL A 9 4.92 5.78 -3.39
C VAL A 9 6.04 5.22 -2.55
N ASP A 10 5.99 5.51 -1.25
CA ASP A 10 6.88 4.92 -0.27
C ASP A 10 6.06 3.97 0.59
N LEU A 11 6.53 2.76 0.73
CA LEU A 11 5.83 1.76 1.54
C LEU A 11 6.78 1.26 2.62
N ARG A 12 6.24 0.98 3.79
CA ARG A 12 6.98 0.29 4.83
C ARG A 12 6.45 -1.13 4.88
N CYS A 13 7.34 -2.10 4.73
CA CYS A 13 6.94 -3.50 4.64
C CYS A 13 7.68 -4.31 5.68
N ASP A 14 6.99 -5.27 6.27
CA ASP A 14 7.63 -6.18 7.19
C ASP A 14 8.71 -6.97 6.46
N ASN A 15 9.81 -7.28 7.15
CA ASN A 15 10.92 -8.00 6.51
C ASN A 15 10.51 -9.34 5.92
N SER A 16 9.50 -9.96 6.47
CA SER A 16 9.04 -11.25 5.95
C SER A 16 8.43 -11.14 4.56
N LEU A 17 8.16 -9.91 4.10
CA LEU A 17 7.54 -9.71 2.81
C LEU A 17 8.51 -9.38 1.70
N MET A 18 9.82 -9.47 1.96
CA MET A 18 10.80 -9.09 0.95
C MET A 18 10.59 -9.82 -0.36
N LYS A 19 10.41 -11.13 -0.29
CA LYS A 19 10.19 -11.92 -1.50
C LYS A 19 8.90 -11.52 -2.19
N THR A 20 7.85 -11.29 -1.43
CA THR A 20 6.57 -10.89 -1.98
C THR A 20 6.70 -9.56 -2.72
N ILE A 21 7.44 -8.62 -2.14
CA ILE A 21 7.63 -7.31 -2.75
C ILE A 21 8.44 -7.43 -4.04
N VAL A 22 9.50 -8.22 -4.01
CA VAL A 22 10.32 -8.41 -5.21
C VAL A 22 9.50 -9.10 -6.31
N ASP A 23 8.68 -10.07 -5.94
CA ASP A 23 7.84 -10.75 -6.91
C ASP A 23 6.81 -9.81 -7.52
N ARG A 24 6.31 -8.86 -6.72
CA ARG A 24 5.27 -7.96 -7.19
C ARG A 24 5.84 -6.82 -8.05
N PHE A 25 6.97 -6.25 -7.62
CA PHE A 25 7.49 -5.04 -8.25
C PHE A 25 8.76 -5.27 -9.07
N GLY A 26 9.35 -6.46 -9.00
CA GLY A 26 10.55 -6.77 -9.76
C GLY A 26 11.81 -6.61 -8.93
N GLU A 27 12.87 -7.22 -9.38
CA GLU A 27 14.13 -7.21 -8.65
C GLU A 27 14.78 -5.83 -8.64
N ASP A 28 14.34 -4.96 -9.55
CA ASP A 28 14.90 -3.63 -9.61
C ASP A 28 14.27 -2.66 -8.63
N VAL A 29 13.27 -3.10 -7.88
CA VAL A 29 12.58 -2.18 -6.97
C VAL A 29 13.57 -1.67 -5.93
N THR A 30 13.46 -0.39 -5.61
CA THR A 30 14.35 0.23 -4.64
C THR A 30 13.89 -0.14 -3.23
N THR A 31 14.76 -0.77 -2.47
CA THR A 31 14.46 -1.11 -1.08
C THR A 31 15.54 -0.56 -0.18
N LEU A 32 15.14 -0.11 1.00
CA LEU A 32 16.05 0.46 1.98
C LEU A 32 15.66 -0.05 3.35
N ALA A 33 16.64 -0.27 4.20
CA ALA A 33 16.34 -0.66 5.57
C ALA A 33 15.56 0.46 6.25
N TYR A 34 14.51 0.10 6.97
CA TYR A 34 13.72 1.09 7.67
C TYR A 34 13.97 0.96 9.18
N ASP A 35 13.81 -0.22 9.72
CA ASP A 35 14.16 -0.49 11.09
C ASP A 35 14.51 -1.97 11.21
N MET A 36 14.60 -2.50 12.41
CA MET A 36 15.07 -3.87 12.61
C MET A 36 14.11 -4.91 12.07
N THR A 37 12.85 -4.58 11.91
CA THR A 37 11.84 -5.54 11.49
C THR A 37 11.18 -5.20 10.17
N SER A 38 11.53 -4.08 9.56
CA SER A 38 10.87 -3.65 8.33
C SER A 38 11.85 -2.97 7.39
N PHE A 39 11.42 -2.86 6.14
CA PHE A 39 12.18 -2.18 5.12
C PHE A 39 11.26 -1.23 4.36
N ARG A 40 11.86 -0.31 3.64
CA ARG A 40 11.12 0.70 2.90
C ARG A 40 11.25 0.41 1.42
N VAL A 41 10.15 0.55 0.70
CA VAL A 41 10.11 0.35 -0.74
C VAL A 41 9.66 1.64 -1.40
N ARG A 42 10.35 2.03 -2.46
CA ARG A 42 9.94 3.19 -3.23
C ARG A 42 9.71 2.72 -4.66
N THR A 43 8.50 2.87 -5.14
CA THR A 43 8.16 2.37 -6.46
C THR A 43 6.96 3.15 -7.02
N GLU A 44 6.78 3.10 -8.32
CA GLU A 44 5.65 3.75 -8.97
C GLU A 44 4.51 2.77 -9.10
N VAL A 45 3.32 3.21 -8.75
CA VAL A 45 2.13 2.38 -8.88
C VAL A 45 0.97 3.25 -9.33
N ALA A 46 -0.04 2.62 -9.91
CA ALA A 46 -1.32 3.28 -10.12
C ALA A 46 -2.05 3.22 -8.79
N ALA A 47 -2.31 4.38 -8.19
CA ALA A 47 -2.93 4.42 -6.87
C ALA A 47 -4.43 4.21 -7.01
N SER A 48 -4.82 2.98 -7.21
CA SER A 48 -6.19 2.60 -7.47
C SER A 48 -6.70 1.75 -6.31
N SER A 49 -7.99 1.46 -6.33
CA SER A 49 -8.57 0.61 -5.32
C SER A 49 -7.94 -0.79 -5.31
N THR A 50 -7.49 -1.25 -6.47
CA THR A 50 -6.81 -2.54 -6.55
C THR A 50 -5.50 -2.51 -5.76
N PHE A 51 -4.73 -1.43 -5.93
CA PHE A 51 -3.49 -1.27 -5.18
C PHE A 51 -3.78 -1.18 -3.69
N PHE A 52 -4.78 -0.39 -3.30
CA PHE A 52 -5.12 -0.22 -1.90
C PHE A 52 -5.61 -1.53 -1.28
N GLY A 53 -6.36 -2.32 -2.05
CA GLY A 53 -6.81 -3.62 -1.58
C GLY A 53 -5.63 -4.56 -1.35
N TRP A 54 -4.64 -4.50 -2.24
CA TRP A 54 -3.43 -5.29 -2.09
C TRP A 54 -2.70 -4.93 -0.79
N VAL A 55 -2.56 -3.62 -0.53
CA VAL A 55 -1.91 -3.15 0.70
C VAL A 55 -2.69 -3.62 1.93
N PHE A 56 -3.99 -3.45 1.89
CA PHE A 56 -4.83 -3.81 3.02
C PHE A 56 -4.79 -5.30 3.32
N GLY A 57 -4.61 -6.11 2.29
CA GLY A 57 -4.61 -7.55 2.43
C GLY A 57 -3.50 -8.09 3.30
N PHE A 58 -2.47 -7.29 3.59
CA PHE A 58 -1.37 -7.74 4.44
C PHE A 58 -1.61 -7.44 5.92
N GLY A 59 -2.77 -6.89 6.25
CA GLY A 59 -3.14 -6.75 7.65
C GLY A 59 -2.23 -5.85 8.46
N GLY A 60 -1.73 -4.81 7.85
CA GLY A 60 -0.86 -3.86 8.55
C GLY A 60 0.62 -4.10 8.35
N LYS A 61 1.00 -5.19 7.71
CA LYS A 61 2.42 -5.44 7.46
C LYS A 61 2.96 -4.58 6.33
N VAL A 62 2.09 -4.01 5.52
CA VAL A 62 2.46 -3.04 4.49
C VAL A 62 1.76 -1.74 4.83
N GLN A 63 2.51 -0.66 4.94
CA GLN A 63 1.94 0.62 5.28
C GLN A 63 2.41 1.64 4.25
N ILE A 64 1.56 2.58 3.89
CA ILE A 64 1.90 3.62 2.94
C ILE A 64 2.51 4.77 3.72
N LEU A 65 3.77 5.08 3.44
CA LEU A 65 4.44 6.17 4.12
C LEU A 65 4.26 7.51 3.40
N GLY A 66 4.01 7.48 2.13
CA GLY A 66 3.82 8.69 1.35
C GLY A 66 3.58 8.37 -0.09
N PRO A 67 3.27 9.35 -0.89
CA PRO A 67 3.06 10.75 -0.54
C PRO A 67 1.75 10.95 0.22
N GLU A 68 1.61 12.11 0.81
CA GLU A 68 0.46 12.40 1.66
C GLU A 68 -0.87 12.23 0.92
N LYS A 69 -0.90 12.59 -0.35
CA LYS A 69 -2.10 12.46 -1.15
C LYS A 69 -2.55 11.00 -1.23
N VAL A 70 -1.62 10.09 -1.44
CA VAL A 70 -1.94 8.67 -1.56
C VAL A 70 -2.39 8.12 -0.20
N LYS A 71 -1.72 8.56 0.87
CA LYS A 71 -2.13 8.15 2.22
C LYS A 71 -3.55 8.57 2.51
N GLU A 72 -3.89 9.80 2.11
CA GLU A 72 -5.23 10.31 2.37
C GLU A 72 -6.28 9.55 1.57
N GLU A 73 -5.98 9.22 0.32
CA GLU A 73 -6.92 8.47 -0.50
C GLU A 73 -7.16 7.08 0.10
N TYR A 74 -6.10 6.46 0.58
CA TYR A 74 -6.23 5.16 1.21
C TYR A 74 -7.05 5.25 2.48
N ARG A 75 -6.79 6.26 3.29
CA ARG A 75 -7.52 6.45 4.52
C ARG A 75 -9.01 6.67 4.25
N GLN A 76 -9.34 7.46 3.23
CA GLN A 76 -10.73 7.69 2.91
C GLN A 76 -11.41 6.42 2.43
N MET A 77 -10.72 5.59 1.69
CA MET A 77 -11.27 4.32 1.27
C MET A 77 -11.57 3.44 2.47
N LEU A 78 -10.68 3.42 3.46
CA LEU A 78 -10.90 2.62 4.65
C LEU A 78 -12.06 3.14 5.48
N VAL A 79 -12.19 4.46 5.59
CA VAL A 79 -13.30 5.05 6.34
C VAL A 79 -14.61 4.72 5.64
N GLN A 80 -14.64 4.83 4.33
CA GLN A 80 -15.86 4.52 3.59
C GLN A 80 -16.22 3.05 3.74
N ALA A 81 -15.26 2.16 3.65
CA ALA A 81 -15.52 0.74 3.80
C ALA A 81 -16.07 0.44 5.19
N ASN A 82 -15.52 1.08 6.20
CA ASN A 82 -15.97 0.90 7.55
C ASN A 82 -17.41 1.40 7.73
N THR A 83 -17.72 2.54 7.11
CA THR A 83 -19.06 3.10 7.17
C THR A 83 -20.07 2.18 6.49
N GLU A 84 -19.71 1.65 5.32
CA GLU A 84 -20.60 0.76 4.60
C GLU A 84 -20.82 -0.54 5.37
N LEU A 85 -19.79 -1.04 5.99
CA LEU A 85 -19.91 -2.23 6.80
C LEU A 85 -20.83 -1.98 7.99
N GLY A 86 -20.71 -0.83 8.60
CA GLY A 86 -21.56 -0.46 9.72
C GLY A 86 -23.01 -0.36 9.34
N LYS A 87 -23.31 0.11 8.13
CA LYS A 87 -24.67 0.20 7.67
C LYS A 87 -25.30 -1.18 7.53
N ASN A 88 -24.48 -2.16 7.17
CA ASN A 88 -24.99 -3.48 6.95
C ASN A 88 -24.98 -4.32 8.19
N CYS A 89 -24.52 -3.76 9.27
CA CYS A 89 -24.45 -4.50 10.46
C CYS A 89 -25.74 -4.40 11.11
N TYR A 90 -26.30 -5.35 11.47
CA TYR A 90 -27.51 -5.25 12.10
C TYR A 90 -27.38 -5.23 13.45
#